data_fe1596d5551bf6c138e1932dc0e2a7ca
#
_entry.id   fe1596d5551bf6c138e1932dc0e2a7ca
#
_cell.length_a   1.000
_cell.length_b   1.000
_cell.length_c   1.000
_cell.angle_alpha   90.00
_cell.angle_beta   90.00
_cell.angle_gamma   90.00
#
_symmetry.space_group_name_H-M   'P 1'
#
loop_
_entity.id
_entity.type
_entity.pdbx_description
1 polymer ?
#
loop_
_entity_poly.entity_id
_entity_poly.type
_entity_poly.pdbx_seq_one_letter_code
_entity_poly.pdbx_strand_id
1 'polypeptide(L)'
;MNMWLKADIVLIEKPSKSGFLKHNSRRIDAVIIHSVFNNSGGDLYNVDSIVKQFSRYHVSTHYLIARNGAIYRLVNEKNIAYHAGKSQLPDGRKSVNSCSIGIELVTSFSEAPTEAQINALVELVKDIKNRYKIKYVLRHSDIVPERKTDPWNMDWENFRIRLNL
;
A
#
# COMPACT_ATOMS: atom_id res chain seq x y z
N MET A 1 32.01 2.97 13.56
CA MET A 1 31.46 2.41 12.31
C MET A 1 30.24 1.59 12.69
N ASN A 2 29.07 2.26 12.79
CA ASN A 2 27.83 1.60 13.20
C ASN A 2 27.20 0.94 11.96
N MET A 3 27.42 -0.35 11.85
CA MET A 3 26.75 -1.21 10.88
C MET A 3 25.34 -1.45 11.42
N TRP A 4 24.37 -0.61 11.01
CA TRP A 4 22.95 -0.88 11.24
C TRP A 4 22.60 -2.11 10.41
N LEU A 5 22.47 -3.25 11.08
CA LEU A 5 21.90 -4.44 10.47
C LEU A 5 20.52 -4.05 9.94
N LYS A 6 20.32 -4.10 8.61
CA LYS A 6 18.99 -4.05 8.01
C LYS A 6 18.21 -5.23 8.62
N ALA A 7 17.19 -4.93 9.39
CA ALA A 7 16.23 -5.96 9.74
C ALA A 7 15.59 -6.43 8.43
N ASP A 8 15.74 -7.68 8.09
CA ASP A 8 15.09 -8.25 6.92
C ASP A 8 13.58 -8.10 7.07
N ILE A 9 12.94 -7.48 6.09
CA ILE A 9 11.48 -7.35 6.07
C ILE A 9 10.89 -8.75 5.90
N VAL A 10 10.17 -9.21 6.91
CA VAL A 10 9.48 -10.50 6.85
C VAL A 10 8.13 -10.30 6.17
N LEU A 11 7.96 -10.92 5.00
CA LEU A 11 6.73 -10.90 4.25
C LEU A 11 5.94 -12.19 4.46
N ILE A 12 4.65 -12.06 4.75
CA ILE A 12 3.70 -13.17 4.81
C ILE A 12 3.05 -13.30 3.43
N GLU A 13 3.27 -14.43 2.75
CA GLU A 13 2.66 -14.69 1.45
C GLU A 13 1.16 -14.98 1.62
N LYS A 14 0.33 -14.17 0.95
CA LYS A 14 -1.12 -14.32 0.91
C LYS A 14 -1.66 -13.94 -0.47
N PRO A 15 -1.38 -14.74 -1.51
CA PRO A 15 -1.64 -14.35 -2.89
C PRO A 15 -3.12 -14.07 -3.17
N SER A 16 -3.39 -12.91 -3.78
CA SER A 16 -4.71 -12.58 -4.32
C SER A 16 -5.09 -13.51 -5.46
N LYS A 17 -6.37 -13.88 -5.51
CA LYS A 17 -6.93 -14.73 -6.58
C LYS A 17 -7.35 -13.92 -7.82
N SER A 18 -7.63 -12.62 -7.65
CA SER A 18 -8.10 -11.71 -8.69
C SER A 18 -7.69 -10.26 -8.38
N GLY A 19 -8.12 -9.31 -9.21
CA GLY A 19 -7.86 -7.88 -8.97
C GLY A 19 -6.47 -7.44 -9.42
N PHE A 20 -5.82 -8.20 -10.32
CA PHE A 20 -4.54 -7.85 -10.89
C PHE A 20 -4.35 -8.41 -12.30
N LEU A 21 -3.44 -7.80 -13.05
CA LEU A 21 -3.00 -8.27 -14.36
C LEU A 21 -1.59 -8.84 -14.24
N LYS A 22 -1.38 -10.07 -14.73
CA LYS A 22 -0.05 -10.66 -14.85
C LYS A 22 0.77 -9.84 -15.84
N HIS A 23 1.99 -9.50 -15.47
CA HIS A 23 2.89 -8.72 -16.29
C HIS A 23 4.34 -9.20 -16.09
N ASN A 24 5.17 -9.12 -17.11
CA ASN A 24 6.55 -9.62 -17.02
C ASN A 24 7.56 -8.52 -16.67
N SER A 25 7.30 -7.29 -17.11
CA SER A 25 8.20 -6.15 -16.89
C SER A 25 7.39 -4.86 -16.93
N ARG A 26 7.53 -4.03 -15.90
CA ARG A 26 6.92 -2.70 -15.85
C ARG A 26 7.86 -1.71 -15.15
N ARG A 27 7.77 -0.46 -15.52
CA ARG A 27 8.46 0.60 -14.80
C ARG A 27 7.64 0.98 -13.56
N ILE A 28 8.27 0.86 -12.41
CA ILE A 28 7.69 1.26 -11.11
C ILE A 28 8.43 2.52 -10.67
N ASP A 29 7.70 3.62 -10.50
CA ASP A 29 8.24 4.90 -10.04
C ASP A 29 7.31 5.64 -9.06
N ALA A 30 6.24 4.98 -8.60
CA ALA A 30 5.34 5.52 -7.59
C ALA A 30 4.96 4.46 -6.53
N VAL A 31 4.71 4.93 -5.32
CA VAL A 31 4.10 4.16 -4.22
C VAL A 31 2.85 4.91 -3.78
N ILE A 32 1.71 4.21 -3.69
CA ILE A 32 0.43 4.78 -3.27
C ILE A 32 -0.01 4.11 -1.98
N ILE A 33 -0.26 4.93 -0.96
CA ILE A 33 -0.70 4.49 0.36
C ILE A 33 -2.21 4.62 0.47
N HIS A 34 -2.83 3.55 0.94
CA HIS A 34 -4.28 3.41 1.09
C HIS A 34 -4.65 3.02 2.52
N SER A 35 -5.94 3.05 2.81
CA SER A 35 -6.52 2.48 4.02
C SER A 35 -7.70 1.60 3.68
N VAL A 36 -7.85 0.48 4.39
CA VAL A 36 -8.93 -0.48 4.18
C VAL A 36 -9.40 -1.08 5.51
N PHE A 37 -10.67 -1.42 5.59
CA PHE A 37 -11.25 -2.25 6.63
C PHE A 37 -12.25 -3.26 6.04
N ASN A 38 -12.57 -4.28 6.81
CA ASN A 38 -13.60 -5.25 6.44
C ASN A 38 -15.00 -4.61 6.53
N ASN A 39 -15.69 -4.45 5.41
CA ASN A 39 -17.06 -3.92 5.34
C ASN A 39 -18.13 -5.02 5.27
N SER A 40 -17.75 -6.29 5.44
CA SER A 40 -18.65 -7.44 5.31
C SER A 40 -19.27 -7.87 6.66
N GLY A 41 -19.02 -7.11 7.73
CA GLY A 41 -19.44 -7.44 9.10
C GLY A 41 -18.39 -8.22 9.89
N GLY A 42 -18.58 -8.27 11.20
CA GLY A 42 -17.63 -8.88 12.15
C GLY A 42 -16.42 -7.98 12.44
N ASP A 43 -15.26 -8.60 12.66
CA ASP A 43 -14.02 -7.87 12.97
C ASP A 43 -13.60 -6.99 11.79
N LEU A 44 -13.54 -5.68 12.02
CA LEU A 44 -13.16 -4.66 11.04
C LEU A 44 -11.75 -4.88 10.48
N TYR A 45 -10.87 -5.48 11.25
CA TYR A 45 -9.45 -5.59 10.95
C TYR A 45 -9.03 -7.00 10.55
N ASN A 46 -9.99 -7.90 10.32
CA ASN A 46 -9.73 -9.26 9.90
C ASN A 46 -9.14 -9.31 8.48
N VAL A 47 -7.87 -9.70 8.39
CA VAL A 47 -7.11 -9.73 7.12
C VAL A 47 -7.73 -10.69 6.11
N ASP A 48 -8.20 -11.87 6.53
CA ASP A 48 -8.82 -12.85 5.63
C ASP A 48 -10.11 -12.30 5.01
N SER A 49 -10.92 -11.60 5.80
CA SER A 49 -12.15 -10.96 5.34
C SER A 49 -11.85 -9.83 4.35
N ILE A 50 -10.82 -9.01 4.60
CA ILE A 50 -10.38 -7.94 3.69
C ILE A 50 -9.90 -8.53 2.35
N VAL A 51 -9.10 -9.59 2.38
CA VAL A 51 -8.63 -10.23 1.13
C VAL A 51 -9.79 -10.85 0.33
N LYS A 52 -10.78 -11.45 1.01
CA LYS A 52 -12.02 -11.92 0.36
C LYS A 52 -12.82 -10.75 -0.23
N GLN A 53 -12.89 -9.62 0.47
CA GLN A 53 -13.53 -8.39 0.01
C GLN A 53 -12.86 -7.86 -1.27
N PHE A 54 -11.54 -7.82 -1.34
CA PHE A 54 -10.81 -7.45 -2.56
C PHE A 54 -11.18 -8.36 -3.73
N SER A 55 -11.22 -9.66 -3.52
CA SER A 55 -11.60 -10.63 -4.55
C SER A 55 -13.03 -10.41 -5.05
N ARG A 56 -13.97 -10.09 -4.16
CA ARG A 56 -15.37 -9.78 -4.50
C ARG A 56 -15.50 -8.54 -5.39
N TYR A 57 -14.70 -7.51 -5.12
CA TYR A 57 -14.71 -6.27 -5.89
C TYR A 57 -13.75 -6.29 -7.09
N HIS A 58 -13.07 -7.40 -7.34
CA HIS A 58 -12.06 -7.53 -8.41
C HIS A 58 -10.96 -6.45 -8.33
N VAL A 59 -10.55 -6.12 -7.11
CA VAL A 59 -9.44 -5.22 -6.81
C VAL A 59 -8.39 -5.96 -6.00
N SER A 60 -7.20 -5.41 -5.89
CA SER A 60 -6.14 -5.89 -5.01
C SER A 60 -5.08 -4.82 -4.81
N THR A 61 -4.14 -5.10 -3.93
CA THR A 61 -2.96 -4.28 -3.68
C THR A 61 -1.72 -5.18 -3.67
N HIS A 62 -0.53 -4.61 -3.72
CA HIS A 62 0.70 -5.39 -3.62
C HIS A 62 0.93 -5.84 -2.18
N TYR A 63 0.74 -4.92 -1.23
CA TYR A 63 0.97 -5.16 0.19
C TYR A 63 -0.21 -4.71 1.06
N LEU A 64 -0.44 -5.45 2.12
CA LEU A 64 -1.41 -5.14 3.16
C LEU A 64 -0.68 -5.19 4.51
N ILE A 65 -0.78 -4.14 5.33
CA ILE A 65 -0.15 -4.05 6.64
C ILE A 65 -1.24 -4.13 7.71
N ALA A 66 -1.24 -5.21 8.48
CA ALA A 66 -2.17 -5.45 9.58
C ALA A 66 -1.87 -4.55 10.78
N ARG A 67 -2.82 -4.43 11.72
CA ARG A 67 -2.73 -3.58 12.92
C ARG A 67 -1.49 -3.83 13.78
N ASN A 68 -0.98 -5.05 13.80
CA ASN A 68 0.23 -5.44 14.51
C ASN A 68 1.53 -5.20 13.73
N GLY A 69 1.45 -4.59 12.55
CA GLY A 69 2.61 -4.33 11.67
C GLY A 69 3.00 -5.49 10.76
N ALA A 70 2.32 -6.63 10.82
CA ALA A 70 2.57 -7.74 9.91
C ALA A 70 2.30 -7.33 8.45
N ILE A 71 3.24 -7.62 7.55
CA ILE A 71 3.17 -7.26 6.13
C ILE A 71 2.78 -8.49 5.31
N TYR A 72 1.65 -8.41 4.64
CA TYR A 72 1.17 -9.45 3.72
C TYR A 72 1.45 -9.05 2.28
N ARG A 73 2.08 -9.92 1.49
CA ARG A 73 2.22 -9.75 0.06
C ARG A 73 1.06 -10.43 -0.66
N LEU A 74 0.22 -9.64 -1.32
CA LEU A 74 -0.97 -10.13 -2.04
C LEU A 74 -0.72 -10.27 -3.52
N VAL A 75 0.04 -9.35 -4.12
CA VAL A 75 0.37 -9.35 -5.54
C VAL A 75 1.87 -9.12 -5.70
N ASN A 76 2.52 -9.92 -6.54
CA ASN A 76 3.93 -9.72 -6.87
C ASN A 76 4.11 -8.37 -7.57
N GLU A 77 5.15 -7.60 -7.22
CA GLU A 77 5.41 -6.25 -7.75
C GLU A 77 5.55 -6.19 -9.28
N LYS A 78 5.98 -7.26 -9.93
CA LYS A 78 6.02 -7.33 -11.41
C LYS A 78 4.64 -7.29 -12.05
N ASN A 79 3.60 -7.71 -11.33
CA ASN A 79 2.21 -7.67 -11.78
C ASN A 79 1.59 -6.30 -11.49
N ILE A 80 0.47 -5.99 -12.15
CA ILE A 80 -0.27 -4.75 -11.99
C ILE A 80 -1.46 -5.01 -11.07
N ALA A 81 -1.37 -4.62 -9.80
CA ALA A 81 -2.50 -4.70 -8.87
C ALA A 81 -3.49 -3.55 -9.15
N TYR A 82 -4.79 -3.83 -9.02
CA TYR A 82 -5.86 -2.85 -9.24
C TYR A 82 -6.22 -2.16 -7.92
N HIS A 83 -5.44 -1.14 -7.53
CA HIS A 83 -5.61 -0.41 -6.26
C HIS A 83 -5.98 1.06 -6.42
N ALA A 84 -5.59 1.71 -7.53
CA ALA A 84 -5.70 3.16 -7.70
C ALA A 84 -6.95 3.60 -8.48
N GLY A 85 -7.60 2.69 -9.19
CA GLY A 85 -8.75 3.00 -10.04
C GLY A 85 -8.44 4.05 -11.10
N LYS A 86 -9.46 4.82 -11.51
CA LYS A 86 -9.26 5.97 -12.40
C LYS A 86 -8.62 7.09 -11.60
N SER A 87 -7.37 7.40 -11.89
CA SER A 87 -6.52 8.30 -11.10
C SER A 87 -5.44 8.95 -11.98
N GLN A 88 -4.75 9.95 -11.42
CA GLN A 88 -3.72 10.70 -12.13
C GLN A 88 -2.57 11.07 -11.19
N LEU A 89 -1.33 10.88 -11.65
CA LEU A 89 -0.13 11.34 -10.95
C LEU A 89 0.06 12.86 -11.12
N PRO A 90 0.85 13.51 -10.25
CA PRO A 90 1.14 14.95 -10.35
C PRO A 90 1.73 15.39 -11.69
N ASP A 91 2.41 14.50 -12.42
CA ASP A 91 2.97 14.77 -13.74
C ASP A 91 1.97 14.54 -14.91
N GLY A 92 0.70 14.32 -14.60
CA GLY A 92 -0.38 14.16 -15.57
C GLY A 92 -0.57 12.74 -16.09
N ARG A 93 0.31 11.80 -15.77
CA ARG A 93 0.15 10.38 -16.18
C ARG A 93 -1.09 9.77 -15.55
N LYS A 94 -1.87 9.10 -16.38
CA LYS A 94 -3.01 8.26 -16.00
C LYS A 94 -2.57 6.80 -15.85
N SER A 95 -3.51 5.89 -15.55
CA SER A 95 -3.20 4.46 -15.37
C SER A 95 -2.16 4.20 -14.27
N VAL A 96 -2.36 4.84 -13.12
CA VAL A 96 -1.42 4.80 -11.98
C VAL A 96 -1.09 3.36 -11.55
N ASN A 97 -2.04 2.41 -11.65
CA ASN A 97 -1.77 0.99 -11.37
C ASN A 97 -0.56 0.44 -12.14
N SER A 98 -0.36 0.87 -13.39
CA SER A 98 0.70 0.33 -14.24
C SER A 98 2.11 0.73 -13.83
N CYS A 99 2.28 1.81 -13.07
CA CYS A 99 3.58 2.36 -12.69
C CYS A 99 3.77 2.50 -11.16
N SER A 100 2.87 1.93 -10.36
CA SER A 100 2.92 2.08 -8.90
C SER A 100 2.86 0.75 -8.15
N ILE A 101 3.31 0.81 -6.90
CA ILE A 101 3.06 -0.20 -5.87
C ILE A 101 2.00 0.35 -4.93
N GLY A 102 0.90 -0.39 -4.74
CA GLY A 102 -0.13 -0.07 -3.75
C GLY A 102 0.17 -0.75 -2.42
N ILE A 103 0.00 -0.01 -1.33
CA ILE A 103 0.14 -0.50 0.05
C ILE A 103 -1.10 -0.08 0.83
N GLU A 104 -1.81 -1.05 1.39
CA GLU A 104 -3.01 -0.84 2.21
C GLU A 104 -2.67 -0.94 3.70
N LEU A 105 -3.08 0.03 4.48
CA LEU A 105 -3.08 -0.02 5.94
C LEU A 105 -4.44 -0.49 6.44
N VAL A 106 -4.47 -1.57 7.24
CA VAL A 106 -5.71 -2.03 7.86
C VAL A 106 -6.09 -1.07 9.00
N THR A 107 -7.04 -0.18 8.74
CA THR A 107 -7.52 0.83 9.70
C THR A 107 -8.97 1.20 9.37
N SER A 108 -9.59 2.11 10.11
CA SER A 108 -10.97 2.55 9.91
C SER A 108 -11.07 4.06 9.82
N PHE A 109 -12.28 4.58 9.56
CA PHE A 109 -12.51 6.03 9.55
C PHE A 109 -12.31 6.69 10.92
N SER A 110 -12.44 5.93 12.00
CA SER A 110 -12.37 6.45 13.38
C SER A 110 -11.02 6.21 14.07
N GLU A 111 -10.14 5.40 13.47
CA GLU A 111 -8.87 5.04 14.09
C GLU A 111 -7.67 5.36 13.19
N ALA A 112 -6.63 5.90 13.79
CA ALA A 112 -5.35 6.09 13.12
C ALA A 112 -4.62 4.75 12.90
N PRO A 113 -3.72 4.69 11.93
CA PRO A 113 -2.74 3.60 11.87
C PRO A 113 -1.98 3.48 13.19
N THR A 114 -1.68 2.25 13.60
CA THR A 114 -0.86 2.01 14.79
C THR A 114 0.61 2.36 14.54
N GLU A 115 1.37 2.60 15.60
CA GLU A 115 2.82 2.84 15.46
C GLU A 115 3.51 1.62 14.82
N ALA A 116 3.07 0.39 15.12
CA ALA A 116 3.58 -0.82 14.48
C ALA A 116 3.34 -0.81 12.95
N GLN A 117 2.17 -0.34 12.50
CA GLN A 117 1.89 -0.20 11.07
C GLN A 117 2.77 0.89 10.42
N ILE A 118 2.95 2.03 11.07
CA ILE A 118 3.79 3.12 10.55
C ILE A 118 5.26 2.68 10.46
N ASN A 119 5.78 1.99 11.48
CA ASN A 119 7.12 1.43 11.45
C ASN A 119 7.30 0.46 10.27
N ALA A 120 6.39 -0.48 10.12
CA ALA A 120 6.39 -1.45 9.02
C ALA A 120 6.30 -0.77 7.64
N LEU A 121 5.43 0.24 7.50
CA LEU A 121 5.27 1.01 6.28
C LEU A 121 6.55 1.77 5.90
N VAL A 122 7.18 2.44 6.87
CA VAL A 122 8.44 3.18 6.65
C VAL A 122 9.53 2.23 6.13
N GLU A 123 9.73 1.09 6.78
CA GLU A 123 10.74 0.12 6.36
C GLU A 123 10.43 -0.49 4.99
N LEU A 124 9.16 -0.84 4.72
CA LEU A 124 8.74 -1.35 3.42
C LEU A 124 8.97 -0.32 2.30
N VAL A 125 8.62 0.94 2.52
CA VAL A 125 8.82 2.00 1.50
C VAL A 125 10.31 2.28 1.30
N LYS A 126 11.14 2.25 2.33
CA LYS A 126 12.60 2.35 2.21
C LYS A 126 13.18 1.21 1.37
N ASP A 127 12.74 -0.02 1.61
CA ASP A 127 13.15 -1.19 0.82
C ASP A 127 12.73 -1.04 -0.65
N ILE A 128 11.50 -0.64 -0.93
CA ILE A 128 11.02 -0.37 -2.29
C ILE A 128 11.87 0.73 -2.96
N LYS A 129 12.18 1.83 -2.26
CA LYS A 129 13.05 2.91 -2.79
C LYS A 129 14.48 2.43 -3.06
N ASN A 130 14.97 1.44 -2.35
CA ASN A 130 16.29 0.86 -2.61
C ASN A 130 16.31 -0.02 -3.87
N ARG A 131 15.17 -0.61 -4.23
CA ARG A 131 15.04 -1.52 -5.38
C ARG A 131 14.53 -0.81 -6.64
N TYR A 132 13.79 0.29 -6.50
CA TYR A 132 13.19 1.03 -7.60
C TYR A 132 13.50 2.52 -7.49
N LYS A 133 13.64 3.19 -8.64
CA LYS A 133 13.80 4.65 -8.70
C LYS A 133 12.44 5.31 -8.48
N ILE A 134 11.96 5.32 -7.23
CA ILE A 134 10.67 5.90 -6.86
C ILE A 134 10.73 7.44 -6.94
N LYS A 135 9.85 8.01 -7.75
CA LYS A 135 9.67 9.45 -7.92
C LYS A 135 8.61 10.00 -6.97
N TYR A 136 7.56 9.21 -6.73
CA TYR A 136 6.41 9.62 -5.93
C TYR A 136 6.09 8.63 -4.81
N VAL A 137 5.87 9.15 -3.61
CA VAL A 137 5.20 8.45 -2.51
C VAL A 137 3.99 9.31 -2.15
N LEU A 138 2.79 8.83 -2.44
CA LEU A 138 1.55 9.61 -2.43
C LEU A 138 0.44 8.88 -1.66
N ARG A 139 -0.53 9.66 -1.18
CA ARG A 139 -1.80 9.16 -0.66
C ARG A 139 -2.75 8.84 -1.82
N HIS A 140 -3.69 7.95 -1.59
CA HIS A 140 -4.79 7.73 -2.55
C HIS A 140 -5.55 9.05 -2.84
N SER A 141 -5.79 9.84 -1.79
CA SER A 141 -6.40 11.17 -1.91
C SER A 141 -5.60 12.17 -2.75
N ASP A 142 -4.29 12.00 -2.90
CA ASP A 142 -3.49 12.90 -3.74
C ASP A 142 -3.69 12.64 -5.25
N ILE A 143 -4.04 11.40 -5.61
CA ILE A 143 -4.22 10.98 -7.01
C ILE A 143 -5.69 10.92 -7.44
N VAL A 144 -6.64 11.01 -6.49
CA VAL A 144 -8.10 11.03 -6.73
C VAL A 144 -8.81 11.91 -5.70
N PRO A 145 -8.47 13.21 -5.60
CA PRO A 145 -8.93 14.08 -4.51
C PRO A 145 -10.47 14.25 -4.45
N GLU A 146 -11.14 14.12 -5.59
CA GLU A 146 -12.59 14.28 -5.68
C GLU A 146 -13.39 13.09 -5.14
N ARG A 147 -12.76 11.92 -4.90
CA ARG A 147 -13.45 10.68 -4.51
C ARG A 147 -12.81 9.91 -3.36
N LYS A 148 -11.57 10.23 -3.01
CA LYS A 148 -10.78 9.46 -2.03
C LYS A 148 -10.25 10.36 -0.94
N THR A 149 -10.29 9.85 0.29
CA THR A 149 -9.83 10.55 1.49
C THR A 149 -8.74 9.79 2.24
N ASP A 150 -8.48 8.55 1.82
CA ASP A 150 -7.49 7.67 2.46
C ASP A 150 -6.04 8.02 2.04
N PRO A 151 -5.06 7.70 2.90
CA PRO A 151 -5.13 6.97 4.17
C PRO A 151 -5.72 7.83 5.30
N TRP A 152 -6.66 7.21 6.07
CA TRP A 152 -7.41 7.92 7.11
C TRP A 152 -6.60 8.11 8.39
N ASN A 153 -6.74 9.29 9.00
CA ASN A 153 -6.18 9.65 10.31
C ASN A 153 -4.67 9.42 10.43
N MET A 154 -3.96 9.35 9.31
CA MET A 154 -2.52 9.16 9.28
C MET A 154 -1.80 10.50 9.41
N ASP A 155 -0.83 10.60 10.33
CA ASP A 155 0.11 11.71 10.38
C ASP A 155 1.08 11.62 9.18
N TRP A 156 0.63 12.19 8.06
CA TRP A 156 1.35 12.14 6.79
C TRP A 156 2.67 12.89 6.82
N GLU A 157 2.74 14.00 7.55
CA GLU A 157 3.95 14.80 7.63
C GLU A 157 5.04 14.07 8.42
N ASN A 158 4.70 13.49 9.56
CA ASN A 158 5.64 12.65 10.33
C ASN A 158 6.13 11.46 9.48
N PHE A 159 5.24 10.80 8.74
CA PHE A 159 5.64 9.72 7.84
C PHE A 159 6.64 10.19 6.77
N ARG A 160 6.41 11.35 6.14
CA ARG A 160 7.34 11.93 5.17
C ARG A 160 8.70 12.23 5.77
N ILE A 161 8.73 12.84 6.95
CA ILE A 161 9.98 13.14 7.69
C ILE A 161 10.77 11.85 7.92
N ARG A 162 10.12 10.76 8.33
CA ARG A 162 10.77 9.46 8.57
C ARG A 162 11.31 8.79 7.30
N LEU A 163 10.81 9.18 6.14
CA LEU A 163 11.31 8.73 4.83
C LEU A 163 12.31 9.69 4.19
N ASN A 164 12.61 10.83 4.84
CA ASN A 164 13.43 11.92 4.29
C ASN A 164 12.86 12.44 2.93
N LEU A 165 11.54 12.68 2.89
CA LEU A 165 10.82 13.18 1.72
C LEU A 165 10.47 14.66 1.87
#